data_ada0244ea9d08f7baef02c5af0932b6f
#
_entry.id   ada0244ea9d08f7baef02c5af0932b6f
#
_cell.length_a   1.000
_cell.length_b   1.000
_cell.length_c   1.000
_cell.angle_alpha   90.00
_cell.angle_beta   90.00
_cell.angle_gamma   90.00
#
_symmetry.space_group_name_H-M   'P 1'
#
loop_
_entity.id
_entity.type
_entity.pdbx_description
1 polymer ?
#
loop_
_entity_poly.entity_id
_entity_poly.type
_entity_poly.pdbx_seq_one_letter_code
_entity_poly.pdbx_strand_id
1 'polypeptide(L)'
;MKALHPAVSRLPRRVPLAAVVLPVAAAAAIAPLVFPLAQAQPTGPQTLTLVSYAVTKSAYDEITKRFAAEWKAKTGQTVTFKGSYGGSGSQTRAVIDGLEADVVNLAMAADVTKIEKAGLIKAGWQKELPNNSTPVNSTVVAFVRPGNPKKINTWQDLDNKNVDVVTANPKTSGGARWNFLALWGAITRTGGDEARARSYITGVYKNAEVLPKDAREATDFFVKRNQGDVLLNWETEAILAKQKGKWTTPYKVFSPNVLTEQPVAVVDRVVDKRGTRKVAEAFARYLYTPTAQKIFVDKGFRPVTPEGKAYARGKFPTASFFKVGDFGGWGGVDQKFFGKGGVWDQIFAKSR
;
A
#
# COMPACT_ATOMS: atom_id res chain seq x y z
N MET A 1 -83.08 16.81 -11.18
CA MET A 1 -84.36 17.23 -10.59
C MET A 1 -84.06 18.11 -9.37
N LYS A 2 -84.62 19.34 -9.43
CA LYS A 2 -84.87 20.31 -8.34
C LYS A 2 -83.72 20.70 -7.42
N ALA A 3 -83.09 21.83 -7.56
CA ALA A 3 -83.51 23.24 -7.36
C ALA A 3 -84.19 23.49 -6.01
N LEU A 4 -83.51 24.35 -5.20
CA LEU A 4 -84.06 25.58 -4.65
C LEU A 4 -83.15 26.28 -3.69
N HIS A 5 -82.82 27.53 -4.00
CA HIS A 5 -82.38 28.64 -3.17
C HIS A 5 -83.60 29.28 -2.46
N PRO A 6 -83.41 30.35 -1.70
CA PRO A 6 -82.44 30.98 -0.84
C PRO A 6 -83.03 31.49 0.52
N ALA A 7 -82.24 32.09 1.39
CA ALA A 7 -82.68 33.21 2.22
C ALA A 7 -81.56 34.05 2.81
N VAL A 8 -81.68 35.32 2.53
CA VAL A 8 -80.86 36.45 2.97
C VAL A 8 -81.34 36.91 4.37
N SER A 9 -80.44 37.22 5.29
CA SER A 9 -80.82 38.17 6.35
C SER A 9 -79.58 39.03 6.80
N ARG A 10 -79.89 40.25 7.02
CA ARG A 10 -79.13 41.47 7.07
C ARG A 10 -78.25 41.64 8.31
N LEU A 11 -77.20 42.47 8.13
CA LEU A 11 -76.28 43.09 9.10
C LEU A 11 -76.99 43.83 10.26
N PRO A 12 -76.16 44.11 11.33
CA PRO A 12 -75.89 45.50 11.62
C PRO A 12 -74.42 45.86 11.83
N ARG A 13 -74.10 47.07 11.44
CA ARG A 13 -72.88 47.80 11.62
C ARG A 13 -72.49 47.95 13.12
N ARG A 14 -71.19 47.76 13.47
CA ARG A 14 -70.58 48.34 14.68
C ARG A 14 -69.23 48.94 14.37
N VAL A 15 -69.05 50.07 14.96
CA VAL A 15 -68.04 51.13 15.06
C VAL A 15 -66.63 50.62 15.32
N PRO A 16 -65.53 51.29 14.81
CA PRO A 16 -64.11 50.83 14.95
C PRO A 16 -63.59 51.19 16.35
N LEU A 17 -63.03 50.23 17.03
CA LEU A 17 -62.07 50.44 18.14
C LEU A 17 -60.69 50.62 17.61
N ALA A 18 -60.05 51.76 17.97
CA ALA A 18 -58.66 52.03 17.69
C ALA A 18 -57.75 51.05 18.43
N ALA A 19 -57.01 50.26 17.71
CA ALA A 19 -55.96 49.38 18.26
C ALA A 19 -54.70 50.20 18.42
N VAL A 20 -54.26 50.32 19.66
CA VAL A 20 -52.94 50.87 20.03
C VAL A 20 -51.87 49.82 19.64
N VAL A 21 -51.04 50.16 18.66
CA VAL A 21 -49.90 49.33 18.26
C VAL A 21 -48.72 49.69 19.17
N LEU A 22 -48.37 48.77 20.08
CA LEU A 22 -47.11 48.83 20.81
C LEU A 22 -46.01 48.27 19.91
N PRO A 23 -44.85 48.90 19.78
CA PRO A 23 -43.72 48.35 19.01
C PRO A 23 -43.10 47.19 19.79
N VAL A 24 -43.17 45.97 19.25
CA VAL A 24 -42.36 44.84 19.72
C VAL A 24 -40.94 45.08 19.26
N ALA A 25 -40.05 45.42 20.19
CA ALA A 25 -38.63 45.44 19.94
C ALA A 25 -38.16 44.01 19.62
N ALA A 26 -37.83 43.75 18.38
CA ALA A 26 -37.18 42.49 17.96
C ALA A 26 -35.74 42.54 18.52
N ALA A 27 -35.47 41.82 19.61
CA ALA A 27 -34.13 41.51 20.07
C ALA A 27 -33.51 40.58 19.06
N ALA A 28 -32.66 41.09 18.15
CA ALA A 28 -31.83 40.28 17.29
C ALA A 28 -30.81 39.54 18.18
N ALA A 29 -31.01 38.26 18.40
CA ALA A 29 -30.06 37.39 19.03
C ALA A 29 -28.84 37.28 18.10
N ILE A 30 -27.76 38.00 18.43
CA ILE A 30 -26.45 37.81 17.80
C ILE A 30 -25.91 36.48 18.29
N ALA A 31 -26.13 35.43 17.51
CA ALA A 31 -25.46 34.16 17.70
C ALA A 31 -23.96 34.40 17.48
N PRO A 32 -23.07 34.04 18.43
CA PRO A 32 -21.64 34.16 18.21
C PRO A 32 -21.27 33.24 17.02
N LEU A 33 -20.77 33.85 15.94
CA LEU A 33 -20.09 33.15 14.87
C LEU A 33 -18.84 32.51 15.48
N VAL A 34 -18.95 31.25 15.89
CA VAL A 34 -17.80 30.44 16.27
C VAL A 34 -17.05 30.10 14.97
N PHE A 35 -16.15 30.96 14.58
CA PHE A 35 -15.13 30.62 13.60
C PHE A 35 -14.30 29.47 14.18
N PRO A 36 -14.17 28.32 13.48
CA PRO A 36 -13.24 27.32 13.92
C PRO A 36 -11.85 27.99 13.94
N LEU A 37 -11.27 28.10 15.14
CA LEU A 37 -9.89 28.52 15.30
C LEU A 37 -9.04 27.61 14.42
N ALA A 38 -8.54 28.13 13.30
CA ALA A 38 -7.54 27.47 12.51
C ALA A 38 -6.37 27.17 13.46
N GLN A 39 -6.20 25.91 13.83
CA GLN A 39 -5.09 25.49 14.68
C GLN A 39 -3.81 25.97 14.03
N ALA A 40 -3.10 26.89 14.68
CA ALA A 40 -1.81 27.37 14.21
C ALA A 40 -0.90 26.16 14.02
N GLN A 41 -0.45 25.95 12.77
CA GLN A 41 0.43 24.83 12.45
C GLN A 41 1.75 25.02 13.22
N PRO A 42 2.29 23.96 13.84
CA PRO A 42 3.56 24.05 14.53
C PRO A 42 4.63 24.58 13.57
N THR A 43 5.27 25.70 13.95
CA THR A 43 6.38 26.30 13.18
C THR A 43 7.74 25.70 13.55
N GLY A 44 7.81 25.00 14.69
CA GLY A 44 9.03 24.38 15.20
C GLY A 44 9.44 23.10 14.43
N PRO A 45 10.62 22.56 14.78
CA PRO A 45 11.09 21.29 14.22
C PRO A 45 10.09 20.15 14.41
N GLN A 46 9.94 19.31 13.41
CA GLN A 46 9.05 18.14 13.46
C GLN A 46 9.79 16.85 13.17
N THR A 47 9.34 15.76 13.77
CA THR A 47 9.83 14.41 13.48
C THR A 47 8.68 13.57 12.92
N LEU A 48 8.83 13.06 11.71
CA LEU A 48 7.91 12.08 11.12
C LEU A 48 8.38 10.65 11.39
N THR A 49 7.47 9.79 11.76
CA THR A 49 7.71 8.35 11.83
C THR A 49 7.18 7.70 10.55
N LEU A 50 8.09 7.14 9.76
CA LEU A 50 7.78 6.38 8.55
C LEU A 50 7.83 4.89 8.87
N VAL A 51 6.71 4.19 8.71
CA VAL A 51 6.64 2.74 8.87
C VAL A 51 6.50 2.10 7.50
N SER A 52 7.43 1.20 7.14
CA SER A 52 7.44 0.61 5.81
C SER A 52 7.96 -0.84 5.81
N TYR A 53 7.79 -1.51 4.69
CA TYR A 53 8.35 -2.85 4.54
C TYR A 53 9.86 -2.79 4.24
N ALA A 54 10.59 -3.86 4.60
CA ALA A 54 12.06 -3.86 4.69
C ALA A 54 12.79 -3.44 3.39
N VAL A 55 12.20 -3.73 2.24
CA VAL A 55 12.82 -3.51 0.92
C VAL A 55 12.96 -2.02 0.58
N THR A 56 12.05 -1.18 1.06
CA THR A 56 12.03 0.26 0.76
C THR A 56 13.12 1.06 1.46
N LYS A 57 13.74 0.50 2.51
CA LYS A 57 14.67 1.23 3.35
C LYS A 57 15.73 2.00 2.57
N SER A 58 16.35 1.37 1.56
CA SER A 58 17.41 2.02 0.77
C SER A 58 16.94 3.22 -0.05
N ALA A 59 15.67 3.22 -0.50
CA ALA A 59 15.07 4.36 -1.19
C ALA A 59 14.72 5.47 -0.20
N TYR A 60 14.09 5.11 0.92
CA TYR A 60 13.70 6.10 1.92
C TYR A 60 14.88 6.73 2.66
N ASP A 61 15.99 6.04 2.85
CA ASP A 61 17.23 6.63 3.41
C ASP A 61 17.72 7.82 2.57
N GLU A 62 17.41 7.87 1.28
CA GLU A 62 17.73 8.97 0.39
C GLU A 62 16.57 9.97 0.23
N ILE A 63 15.36 9.47 -0.02
CA ILE A 63 14.17 10.31 -0.23
C ILE A 63 13.90 11.20 0.98
N THR A 64 13.98 10.67 2.20
CA THR A 64 13.73 11.45 3.42
C THR A 64 14.72 12.58 3.61
N LYS A 65 16.00 12.37 3.27
CA LYS A 65 17.03 13.42 3.31
C LYS A 65 16.75 14.52 2.28
N ARG A 66 16.37 14.14 1.05
CA ARG A 66 16.03 15.10 -0.01
C ARG A 66 14.80 15.91 0.35
N PHE A 67 13.73 15.24 0.79
CA PHE A 67 12.52 15.93 1.25
C PHE A 67 12.82 16.90 2.40
N ALA A 68 13.56 16.48 3.42
CA ALA A 68 13.87 17.33 4.57
C ALA A 68 14.65 18.59 4.15
N ALA A 69 15.61 18.47 3.23
CA ALA A 69 16.37 19.60 2.71
C ALA A 69 15.49 20.56 1.91
N GLU A 70 14.68 20.04 0.97
CA GLU A 70 13.78 20.82 0.14
C GLU A 70 12.66 21.48 0.98
N TRP A 71 12.12 20.74 1.97
CA TRP A 71 11.12 21.28 2.88
C TRP A 71 11.66 22.45 3.70
N LYS A 72 12.86 22.28 4.27
CA LYS A 72 13.54 23.36 5.02
C LYS A 72 13.82 24.58 4.14
N ALA A 73 14.31 24.38 2.92
CA ALA A 73 14.55 25.49 1.99
C ALA A 73 13.26 26.24 1.63
N LYS A 74 12.14 25.52 1.47
CA LYS A 74 10.85 26.09 1.08
C LYS A 74 10.09 26.74 2.23
N THR A 75 10.19 26.20 3.45
CA THR A 75 9.32 26.58 4.58
C THR A 75 10.06 27.12 5.80
N GLY A 76 11.38 26.99 5.85
CA GLY A 76 12.18 27.27 7.04
C GLY A 76 12.09 26.17 8.13
N GLN A 77 11.12 25.25 8.04
CA GLN A 77 10.86 24.24 9.06
C GLN A 77 11.83 23.05 8.91
N THR A 78 12.48 22.66 10.00
CA THR A 78 13.32 21.46 10.06
C THR A 78 12.43 20.22 10.26
N VAL A 79 12.64 19.20 9.42
CA VAL A 79 11.99 17.89 9.54
C VAL A 79 13.04 16.78 9.64
N THR A 80 12.82 15.88 10.59
CA THR A 80 13.61 14.64 10.75
C THR A 80 12.72 13.43 10.58
N PHE A 81 13.33 12.26 10.35
CA PHE A 81 12.60 11.01 10.15
C PHE A 81 13.09 9.93 11.09
N LYS A 82 12.12 9.21 11.70
CA LYS A 82 12.33 7.91 12.31
C LYS A 82 11.75 6.85 11.40
N GLY A 83 12.50 5.80 11.09
CA GLY A 83 12.05 4.73 10.19
C GLY A 83 11.90 3.40 10.92
N SER A 84 10.75 2.71 10.72
CA SER A 84 10.56 1.32 11.12
C SER A 84 10.38 0.46 9.88
N TYR A 85 11.20 -0.59 9.74
CA TYR A 85 11.23 -1.41 8.54
C TYR A 85 11.24 -2.90 8.90
N GLY A 86 10.35 -3.68 8.27
CA GLY A 86 10.23 -5.12 8.52
C GLY A 86 9.26 -5.78 7.55
N GLY A 87 8.76 -6.96 7.88
CA GLY A 87 7.70 -7.58 7.09
C GLY A 87 6.43 -6.74 7.12
N SER A 88 5.81 -6.48 5.95
CA SER A 88 4.66 -5.57 5.84
C SER A 88 3.52 -5.91 6.80
N GLY A 89 3.14 -7.19 6.89
CA GLY A 89 2.12 -7.62 7.83
C GLY A 89 2.52 -7.46 9.31
N SER A 90 3.82 -7.54 9.63
CA SER A 90 4.33 -7.27 10.99
C SER A 90 4.29 -5.78 11.30
N GLN A 91 4.65 -4.93 10.33
CA GLN A 91 4.55 -3.47 10.45
C GLN A 91 3.11 -3.00 10.60
N THR A 92 2.18 -3.60 9.84
CA THR A 92 0.73 -3.35 9.98
C THR A 92 0.26 -3.61 11.42
N ARG A 93 0.63 -4.78 11.98
CA ARG A 93 0.28 -5.11 13.36
C ARG A 93 0.90 -4.12 14.36
N ALA A 94 2.17 -3.80 14.21
CA ALA A 94 2.84 -2.84 15.09
C ALA A 94 2.13 -1.47 15.12
N VAL A 95 1.66 -0.97 13.96
CA VAL A 95 0.89 0.28 13.89
C VAL A 95 -0.46 0.15 14.59
N ILE A 96 -1.18 -0.96 14.38
CA ILE A 96 -2.47 -1.24 15.04
C ILE A 96 -2.27 -1.36 16.56
N ASP A 97 -1.18 -1.98 17.00
CA ASP A 97 -0.83 -2.20 18.40
C ASP A 97 -0.22 -0.96 19.09
N GLY A 98 -0.14 0.19 18.38
CA GLY A 98 0.21 1.48 18.98
C GLY A 98 1.55 2.11 18.54
N LEU A 99 2.26 1.55 17.56
CA LEU A 99 3.41 2.24 16.97
C LEU A 99 2.91 3.50 16.22
N GLU A 100 3.24 4.66 16.77
CA GLU A 100 2.81 5.96 16.23
C GLU A 100 3.51 6.28 14.90
N ALA A 101 2.94 5.82 13.80
CA ALA A 101 3.37 6.12 12.45
C ALA A 101 2.66 7.36 11.93
N ASP A 102 3.39 8.34 11.38
CA ASP A 102 2.79 9.46 10.65
C ASP A 102 2.42 9.05 9.22
N VAL A 103 3.28 8.25 8.60
CA VAL A 103 3.10 7.75 7.23
C VAL A 103 3.43 6.26 7.20
N VAL A 104 2.59 5.50 6.53
CA VAL A 104 2.86 4.11 6.21
C VAL A 104 3.05 3.94 4.70
N ASN A 105 4.07 3.18 4.28
CA ASN A 105 4.17 2.66 2.90
C ASN A 105 4.34 1.15 2.97
N LEU A 106 3.28 0.43 2.64
CA LEU A 106 3.22 -1.02 2.86
C LEU A 106 3.27 -1.78 1.54
N ALA A 107 3.55 -3.07 1.62
CA ALA A 107 3.74 -3.91 0.44
C ALA A 107 2.45 -4.14 -0.36
N MET A 108 1.27 -3.86 0.21
CA MET A 108 -0.03 -4.10 -0.43
C MET A 108 -1.15 -3.30 0.23
N ALA A 109 -2.21 -3.00 -0.53
CA ALA A 109 -3.34 -2.22 -0.06
C ALA A 109 -4.10 -2.92 1.09
N ALA A 110 -4.15 -4.26 1.12
CA ALA A 110 -4.77 -5.00 2.21
C ALA A 110 -4.17 -4.67 3.59
N ASP A 111 -2.89 -4.39 3.65
CA ASP A 111 -2.21 -4.05 4.91
C ASP A 111 -2.59 -2.64 5.38
N VAL A 112 -2.72 -1.66 4.46
CA VAL A 112 -3.23 -0.32 4.79
C VAL A 112 -4.70 -0.38 5.19
N THR A 113 -5.53 -1.16 4.48
CA THR A 113 -6.95 -1.35 4.81
C THR A 113 -7.17 -1.95 6.21
N LYS A 114 -6.24 -2.76 6.72
CA LYS A 114 -6.32 -3.25 8.12
C LYS A 114 -6.13 -2.11 9.13
N ILE A 115 -5.23 -1.17 8.84
CA ILE A 115 -5.01 0.02 9.69
C ILE A 115 -6.23 0.97 9.61
N GLU A 116 -6.83 1.12 8.40
CA GLU A 116 -8.11 1.82 8.20
C GLU A 116 -9.22 1.20 9.05
N LYS A 117 -9.41 -0.13 8.98
CA LYS A 117 -10.41 -0.86 9.79
C LYS A 117 -10.18 -0.75 11.28
N ALA A 118 -8.95 -0.53 11.72
CA ALA A 118 -8.62 -0.24 13.12
C ALA A 118 -8.90 1.23 13.52
N GLY A 119 -9.45 2.05 12.60
CA GLY A 119 -9.83 3.45 12.85
C GLY A 119 -8.65 4.42 12.94
N LEU A 120 -7.48 4.05 12.44
CA LEU A 120 -6.27 4.90 12.47
C LEU A 120 -6.08 5.71 11.19
N ILE A 121 -6.57 5.21 10.06
CA ILE A 121 -6.58 5.86 8.75
C ILE A 121 -8.04 6.06 8.35
N LYS A 122 -8.37 7.20 7.76
CA LYS A 122 -9.72 7.50 7.27
C LYS A 122 -10.07 6.67 6.03
N ALA A 123 -11.35 6.37 5.87
CA ALA A 123 -11.86 5.70 4.68
C ALA A 123 -11.62 6.57 3.44
N GLY A 124 -11.28 5.90 2.32
CA GLY A 124 -11.02 6.59 1.07
C GLY A 124 -9.57 7.00 0.85
N TRP A 125 -8.64 6.60 1.69
CA TRP A 125 -7.20 6.88 1.58
C TRP A 125 -6.63 6.57 0.18
N GLN A 126 -7.19 5.61 -0.55
CA GLN A 126 -6.75 5.28 -1.91
C GLN A 126 -6.93 6.44 -2.91
N LYS A 127 -7.83 7.39 -2.62
CA LYS A 127 -8.15 8.53 -3.49
C LYS A 127 -7.37 9.81 -3.14
N GLU A 128 -6.60 9.80 -2.05
CA GLU A 128 -5.89 10.97 -1.57
C GLU A 128 -4.66 11.33 -2.41
N LEU A 129 -4.07 10.32 -3.06
CA LEU A 129 -2.85 10.47 -3.86
C LEU A 129 -3.02 9.80 -5.23
N PRO A 130 -2.21 10.17 -6.24
CA PRO A 130 -2.28 9.57 -7.57
C PRO A 130 -2.11 8.04 -7.57
N ASN A 131 -2.61 7.40 -8.63
CA ASN A 131 -2.46 5.96 -8.87
C ASN A 131 -2.93 5.11 -7.67
N ASN A 132 -4.12 5.40 -7.13
CA ASN A 132 -4.68 4.76 -5.94
C ASN A 132 -3.71 4.80 -4.73
N SER A 133 -3.11 5.95 -4.50
CA SER A 133 -2.09 6.17 -3.45
C SER A 133 -0.90 5.22 -3.54
N THR A 134 -0.54 4.79 -4.75
CA THR A 134 0.56 3.87 -5.03
C THR A 134 1.69 4.62 -5.73
N PRO A 135 2.76 5.02 -5.02
CA PRO A 135 3.87 5.78 -5.60
C PRO A 135 4.83 4.93 -6.43
N VAL A 136 4.86 3.62 -6.23
CA VAL A 136 5.76 2.71 -6.94
C VAL A 136 5.13 1.35 -7.17
N ASN A 137 5.63 0.67 -8.19
CA ASN A 137 5.35 -0.73 -8.48
C ASN A 137 6.63 -1.57 -8.44
N SER A 138 6.47 -2.89 -8.45
CA SER A 138 7.54 -3.85 -8.67
C SER A 138 6.96 -5.11 -9.31
N THR A 139 7.76 -6.17 -9.38
CA THR A 139 7.31 -7.51 -9.79
C THR A 139 8.07 -8.57 -9.02
N VAL A 140 7.60 -9.81 -9.11
CA VAL A 140 8.30 -10.97 -8.57
C VAL A 140 9.35 -11.44 -9.56
N VAL A 141 10.56 -11.72 -9.07
CA VAL A 141 11.67 -12.23 -9.88
C VAL A 141 12.27 -13.49 -9.25
N ALA A 142 12.94 -14.27 -10.05
CA ALA A 142 13.74 -15.41 -9.62
C ALA A 142 15.23 -15.07 -9.67
N PHE A 143 15.89 -15.17 -8.53
CA PHE A 143 17.36 -15.22 -8.46
C PHE A 143 17.76 -16.68 -8.61
N VAL A 144 18.60 -16.98 -9.56
CA VAL A 144 19.12 -18.32 -9.76
C VAL A 144 20.62 -18.35 -9.49
N ARG A 145 21.16 -19.48 -9.08
CA ARG A 145 22.60 -19.64 -8.85
C ARG A 145 23.42 -19.33 -10.11
N PRO A 146 24.67 -18.86 -9.98
CA PRO A 146 25.57 -18.66 -11.12
C PRO A 146 25.62 -19.89 -12.03
N GLY A 147 25.52 -19.68 -13.33
CA GLY A 147 25.44 -20.77 -14.32
C GLY A 147 24.10 -21.50 -14.39
N ASN A 148 23.14 -21.21 -13.51
CA ASN A 148 21.83 -21.83 -13.46
C ASN A 148 21.86 -23.38 -13.51
N PRO A 149 22.56 -24.06 -12.58
CA PRO A 149 22.82 -25.49 -12.64
C PRO A 149 21.53 -26.33 -12.61
N LYS A 150 20.46 -25.80 -12.00
CA LYS A 150 19.14 -26.44 -11.94
C LYS A 150 18.26 -26.14 -13.16
N LYS A 151 18.77 -25.39 -14.15
CA LYS A 151 18.05 -25.04 -15.41
C LYS A 151 16.70 -24.37 -15.17
N ILE A 152 16.59 -23.50 -14.15
CA ILE A 152 15.35 -22.81 -13.79
C ILE A 152 15.13 -21.66 -14.78
N ASN A 153 14.17 -21.77 -15.69
CA ASN A 153 13.89 -20.83 -16.77
C ASN A 153 12.43 -20.36 -16.83
N THR A 154 11.53 -21.11 -16.20
CA THR A 154 10.09 -20.86 -16.17
C THR A 154 9.53 -21.01 -14.76
N TRP A 155 8.27 -20.60 -14.56
CA TRP A 155 7.55 -20.84 -13.31
C TRP A 155 7.44 -22.33 -13.00
N GLN A 156 7.23 -23.18 -14.01
CA GLN A 156 7.03 -24.63 -13.87
C GLN A 156 8.26 -25.36 -13.32
N ASP A 157 9.45 -24.82 -13.55
CA ASP A 157 10.69 -25.44 -13.06
C ASP A 157 10.80 -25.42 -11.53
N LEU A 158 10.02 -24.56 -10.85
CA LEU A 158 10.02 -24.40 -9.38
C LEU A 158 9.36 -25.58 -8.65
N ASP A 159 8.49 -26.36 -9.32
CA ASP A 159 7.84 -27.54 -8.75
C ASP A 159 8.71 -28.81 -8.89
N ASN A 160 9.89 -28.71 -9.49
CA ASN A 160 10.81 -29.83 -9.58
C ASN A 160 11.36 -30.16 -8.19
N LYS A 161 11.15 -31.39 -7.72
CA LYS A 161 11.58 -31.89 -6.40
C LYS A 161 13.08 -31.77 -6.09
N ASN A 162 13.90 -31.53 -7.12
CA ASN A 162 15.34 -31.35 -6.98
C ASN A 162 15.74 -29.87 -6.93
N VAL A 163 14.80 -28.94 -6.77
CA VAL A 163 15.02 -27.50 -6.71
C VAL A 163 14.67 -26.98 -5.32
N ASP A 164 15.64 -26.46 -4.60
CA ASP A 164 15.40 -25.81 -3.30
C ASP A 164 14.97 -24.37 -3.50
N VAL A 165 13.72 -24.07 -3.12
CA VAL A 165 13.10 -22.75 -3.28
C VAL A 165 13.25 -21.94 -1.99
N VAL A 166 13.68 -20.69 -2.10
CA VAL A 166 13.63 -19.71 -1.02
C VAL A 166 12.55 -18.69 -1.31
N THR A 167 11.64 -18.50 -0.38
CA THR A 167 10.61 -17.46 -0.41
C THR A 167 10.21 -17.08 1.00
N ALA A 168 9.82 -15.82 1.24
CA ALA A 168 9.42 -15.40 2.58
C ALA A 168 8.06 -15.97 2.99
N ASN A 169 7.74 -15.86 4.29
CA ASN A 169 6.50 -16.36 4.85
C ASN A 169 5.31 -15.42 4.56
N PRO A 170 4.23 -15.88 3.88
CA PRO A 170 3.04 -15.05 3.59
C PRO A 170 2.24 -14.58 4.81
N LYS A 171 2.46 -15.18 6.00
CA LYS A 171 1.83 -14.70 7.24
C LYS A 171 2.47 -13.42 7.81
N THR A 172 3.73 -13.14 7.45
CA THR A 172 4.49 -11.98 7.96
C THR A 172 4.91 -11.01 6.87
N SER A 173 5.14 -11.52 5.65
CA SER A 173 5.67 -10.78 4.50
C SER A 173 4.60 -10.51 3.45
N GLY A 174 4.36 -9.23 3.14
CA GLY A 174 3.51 -8.87 1.99
C GLY A 174 4.15 -9.26 0.65
N GLY A 175 5.50 -9.23 0.56
CA GLY A 175 6.22 -9.72 -0.62
C GLY A 175 5.95 -11.20 -0.90
N ALA A 176 5.89 -12.02 0.13
CA ALA A 176 5.58 -13.44 -0.02
C ALA A 176 4.14 -13.69 -0.50
N ARG A 177 3.19 -12.81 -0.16
CA ARG A 177 1.83 -12.88 -0.72
C ARG A 177 1.83 -12.56 -2.22
N TRP A 178 2.63 -11.62 -2.64
CA TRP A 178 2.84 -11.35 -4.06
C TRP A 178 3.52 -12.52 -4.78
N ASN A 179 4.52 -13.16 -4.15
CA ASN A 179 5.14 -14.37 -4.70
C ASN A 179 4.09 -15.48 -4.88
N PHE A 180 3.23 -15.68 -3.89
CA PHE A 180 2.12 -16.65 -4.00
C PHE A 180 1.16 -16.32 -5.15
N LEU A 181 0.78 -15.05 -5.31
CA LEU A 181 -0.08 -14.64 -6.42
C LEU A 181 0.60 -14.77 -7.78
N ALA A 182 1.93 -14.54 -7.86
CA ALA A 182 2.68 -14.79 -9.08
C ALA A 182 2.65 -16.27 -9.48
N LEU A 183 2.88 -17.18 -8.52
CA LEU A 183 2.78 -18.63 -8.72
C LEU A 183 1.36 -19.07 -9.14
N TRP A 184 0.33 -18.51 -8.48
CA TRP A 184 -1.06 -18.81 -8.83
C TRP A 184 -1.41 -18.34 -10.23
N GLY A 185 -1.06 -17.09 -10.56
CA GLY A 185 -1.26 -16.53 -11.88
C GLY A 185 -0.47 -17.23 -12.97
N ALA A 186 0.72 -17.73 -12.66
CA ALA A 186 1.51 -18.52 -13.61
C ALA A 186 0.76 -19.72 -14.19
N ILE A 187 -0.12 -20.32 -13.40
CA ILE A 187 -0.95 -21.45 -13.84
C ILE A 187 -2.30 -20.98 -14.40
N THR A 188 -3.02 -20.13 -13.64
CA THR A 188 -4.40 -19.77 -14.03
C THR A 188 -4.47 -18.81 -15.22
N ARG A 189 -3.39 -18.09 -15.54
CA ARG A 189 -3.30 -17.18 -16.70
C ARG A 189 -2.72 -17.87 -17.95
N THR A 190 -2.39 -19.16 -17.84
CA THR A 190 -1.92 -19.99 -18.97
C THR A 190 -2.84 -21.17 -19.26
N GLY A 191 -4.13 -21.06 -18.86
CA GLY A 191 -5.16 -22.06 -19.13
C GLY A 191 -5.29 -23.18 -18.09
N GLY A 192 -4.52 -23.13 -17.00
CA GLY A 192 -4.70 -24.06 -15.88
C GLY A 192 -5.85 -23.64 -14.96
N ASP A 193 -6.48 -24.62 -14.34
CA ASP A 193 -7.53 -24.42 -13.34
C ASP A 193 -6.99 -24.25 -11.92
N GLU A 194 -7.88 -24.06 -10.97
CA GLU A 194 -7.51 -23.91 -9.54
C GLU A 194 -6.92 -25.18 -8.94
N ALA A 195 -7.35 -26.35 -9.34
CA ALA A 195 -6.85 -27.62 -8.83
C ALA A 195 -5.38 -27.80 -9.23
N ARG A 196 -5.06 -27.47 -10.49
CA ARG A 196 -3.67 -27.48 -11.00
C ARG A 196 -2.82 -26.41 -10.30
N ALA A 197 -3.35 -25.19 -10.09
CA ALA A 197 -2.64 -24.16 -9.36
C ALA A 197 -2.33 -24.58 -7.91
N ARG A 198 -3.28 -25.17 -7.21
CA ARG A 198 -3.08 -25.72 -5.85
C ARG A 198 -2.02 -26.81 -5.81
N SER A 199 -2.08 -27.78 -6.74
CA SER A 199 -1.09 -28.85 -6.83
C SER A 199 0.32 -28.29 -7.05
N TYR A 200 0.47 -27.43 -8.06
CA TYR A 200 1.73 -26.78 -8.40
C TYR A 200 2.31 -26.00 -7.22
N ILE A 201 1.52 -25.14 -6.57
CA ILE A 201 2.02 -24.33 -5.43
C ILE A 201 2.36 -25.23 -4.24
N THR A 202 1.60 -26.31 -4.02
CA THR A 202 1.95 -27.30 -2.97
C THR A 202 3.34 -27.90 -3.23
N GLY A 203 3.67 -28.24 -4.46
CA GLY A 203 4.99 -28.72 -4.87
C GLY A 203 6.07 -27.67 -4.62
N VAL A 204 5.85 -26.43 -5.06
CA VAL A 204 6.79 -25.32 -4.83
C VAL A 204 7.06 -25.10 -3.32
N TYR A 205 6.02 -25.15 -2.46
CA TYR A 205 6.21 -24.96 -1.01
C TYR A 205 6.74 -26.23 -0.30
N LYS A 206 6.62 -27.40 -0.87
CA LYS A 206 7.38 -28.58 -0.42
C LYS A 206 8.88 -28.39 -0.62
N ASN A 207 9.26 -27.74 -1.72
CA ASN A 207 10.63 -27.38 -2.04
C ASN A 207 11.14 -26.15 -1.27
N ALA A 208 10.29 -25.50 -0.45
CA ALA A 208 10.64 -24.32 0.35
C ALA A 208 10.67 -24.69 1.85
N GLU A 209 11.75 -25.34 2.29
CA GLU A 209 11.88 -25.82 3.67
C GLU A 209 11.85 -24.68 4.69
N VAL A 210 12.57 -23.60 4.41
CA VAL A 210 12.66 -22.42 5.27
C VAL A 210 11.91 -21.23 4.68
N LEU A 211 11.04 -20.63 5.47
CA LEU A 211 10.27 -19.42 5.10
C LEU A 211 10.71 -18.22 5.96
N PRO A 212 11.73 -17.45 5.53
CA PRO A 212 12.17 -16.25 6.25
C PRO A 212 11.03 -15.26 6.51
N LYS A 213 11.13 -14.47 7.59
CA LYS A 213 10.04 -13.60 8.04
C LYS A 213 9.69 -12.47 7.06
N ASP A 214 10.64 -12.03 6.24
CA ASP A 214 10.44 -10.98 5.25
C ASP A 214 11.37 -11.15 4.02
N ALA A 215 11.13 -10.33 3.01
CA ALA A 215 11.84 -10.37 1.74
C ALA A 215 13.34 -10.10 1.87
N ARG A 216 13.75 -9.19 2.78
CA ARG A 216 15.16 -8.87 3.01
C ARG A 216 15.90 -10.06 3.67
N GLU A 217 15.28 -10.68 4.67
CA GLU A 217 15.84 -11.87 5.30
C GLU A 217 15.94 -13.03 4.32
N ALA A 218 14.95 -13.19 3.40
CA ALA A 218 15.02 -14.19 2.34
C ALA A 218 16.22 -13.93 1.39
N THR A 219 16.48 -12.66 1.03
CA THR A 219 17.66 -12.31 0.25
C THR A 219 18.94 -12.63 1.01
N ASP A 220 19.02 -12.29 2.29
CA ASP A 220 20.21 -12.59 3.10
C ASP A 220 20.44 -14.11 3.28
N PHE A 221 19.35 -14.88 3.43
CA PHE A 221 19.41 -16.33 3.49
C PHE A 221 19.97 -16.94 2.18
N PHE A 222 19.47 -16.50 1.05
CA PHE A 222 19.92 -16.96 -0.24
C PHE A 222 21.34 -16.47 -0.57
N VAL A 223 21.59 -15.16 -0.47
CA VAL A 223 22.85 -14.55 -0.96
C VAL A 223 24.01 -14.71 0.04
N LYS A 224 23.77 -14.48 1.35
CA LYS A 224 24.85 -14.49 2.34
C LYS A 224 25.12 -15.89 2.90
N ARG A 225 24.06 -16.67 3.15
CA ARG A 225 24.18 -18.02 3.72
C ARG A 225 24.33 -19.09 2.64
N ASN A 226 24.22 -18.70 1.37
CA ASN A 226 24.33 -19.60 0.20
C ASN A 226 23.34 -20.78 0.23
N GLN A 227 22.10 -20.58 0.73
CA GLN A 227 21.07 -21.61 0.86
C GLN A 227 20.07 -21.53 -0.29
N GLY A 228 19.56 -22.67 -0.76
CA GLY A 228 18.58 -22.81 -1.84
C GLY A 228 19.17 -22.66 -3.24
N ASP A 229 18.42 -23.08 -4.24
CA ASP A 229 18.78 -23.04 -5.66
C ASP A 229 18.18 -21.81 -6.37
N VAL A 230 17.01 -21.37 -5.90
CA VAL A 230 16.27 -20.22 -6.42
C VAL A 230 15.63 -19.42 -5.30
N LEU A 231 15.70 -18.11 -5.40
CA LEU A 231 14.97 -17.18 -4.52
C LEU A 231 13.89 -16.47 -5.31
N LEU A 232 12.64 -16.57 -4.86
CA LEU A 232 11.56 -15.72 -5.31
C LEU A 232 11.50 -14.47 -4.45
N ASN A 233 11.66 -13.31 -5.07
CA ASN A 233 11.66 -12.04 -4.36
C ASN A 233 11.29 -10.86 -5.26
N TRP A 234 11.35 -9.66 -4.71
CA TRP A 234 11.14 -8.41 -5.41
C TRP A 234 12.28 -8.13 -6.41
N GLU A 235 11.93 -7.57 -7.56
CA GLU A 235 12.90 -7.04 -8.53
C GLU A 235 13.88 -6.05 -7.88
N THR A 236 13.40 -5.22 -6.96
CA THR A 236 14.18 -4.29 -6.15
C THR A 236 15.31 -4.97 -5.38
N GLU A 237 15.06 -6.15 -4.80
CA GLU A 237 16.09 -6.89 -4.06
C GLU A 237 17.22 -7.37 -4.98
N ALA A 238 16.87 -7.80 -6.20
CA ALA A 238 17.84 -8.22 -7.20
C ALA A 238 18.76 -7.06 -7.63
N ILE A 239 18.14 -5.92 -7.93
CA ILE A 239 18.88 -4.72 -8.36
C ILE A 239 19.79 -4.21 -7.24
N LEU A 240 19.29 -4.16 -6.00
CA LEU A 240 20.10 -3.73 -4.84
C LEU A 240 21.22 -4.71 -4.51
N ALA A 241 21.00 -6.02 -4.63
CA ALA A 241 22.05 -7.03 -4.43
C ALA A 241 23.17 -6.88 -5.46
N LYS A 242 22.80 -6.62 -6.72
CA LYS A 242 23.76 -6.34 -7.80
C LYS A 242 24.54 -5.05 -7.55
N GLN A 243 23.85 -3.95 -7.20
CA GLN A 243 24.51 -2.66 -6.91
C GLN A 243 25.51 -2.72 -5.76
N LYS A 244 25.25 -3.60 -4.78
CA LYS A 244 26.13 -3.81 -3.64
C LYS A 244 27.25 -4.84 -3.91
N GLY A 245 27.38 -5.33 -5.13
CA GLY A 245 28.33 -6.37 -5.49
C GLY A 245 28.10 -7.73 -4.81
N LYS A 246 26.91 -7.92 -4.21
CA LYS A 246 26.58 -9.14 -3.47
C LYS A 246 26.01 -10.24 -4.36
N TRP A 247 25.53 -9.89 -5.52
CA TRP A 247 24.95 -10.81 -6.50
C TRP A 247 25.20 -10.31 -7.91
N THR A 248 25.91 -11.08 -8.73
CA THR A 248 26.29 -10.69 -10.10
C THR A 248 25.45 -11.38 -11.18
N THR A 249 24.82 -12.51 -10.85
CA THR A 249 23.99 -13.25 -11.80
C THR A 249 22.73 -12.43 -12.14
N PRO A 250 22.36 -12.32 -13.42
CA PRO A 250 21.10 -11.69 -13.80
C PRO A 250 19.90 -12.40 -13.17
N TYR A 251 18.95 -11.61 -12.65
CA TYR A 251 17.68 -12.16 -12.21
C TYR A 251 16.78 -12.48 -13.41
N LYS A 252 15.81 -13.35 -13.22
CA LYS A 252 14.83 -13.74 -14.25
C LYS A 252 13.46 -13.20 -13.90
N VAL A 253 12.78 -12.63 -14.89
CA VAL A 253 11.37 -12.25 -14.84
C VAL A 253 10.61 -13.23 -15.69
N PHE A 254 9.87 -14.15 -15.05
CA PHE A 254 9.04 -15.10 -15.77
C PHE A 254 7.73 -14.46 -16.22
N SER A 255 7.11 -14.97 -17.28
CA SER A 255 5.84 -14.48 -17.82
C SER A 255 4.82 -15.61 -17.90
N PRO A 256 3.52 -15.37 -17.56
CA PRO A 256 2.98 -14.12 -17.01
C PRO A 256 3.46 -13.87 -15.60
N ASN A 257 3.38 -12.60 -15.17
CA ASN A 257 3.81 -12.20 -13.82
C ASN A 257 2.85 -11.18 -13.19
N VAL A 258 2.97 -10.96 -11.90
CA VAL A 258 2.14 -9.97 -11.20
C VAL A 258 2.83 -8.61 -11.16
N LEU A 259 2.09 -7.55 -11.54
CA LEU A 259 2.50 -6.19 -11.25
C LEU A 259 2.07 -5.86 -9.80
N THR A 260 3.04 -5.68 -8.94
CA THR A 260 2.80 -5.42 -7.53
C THR A 260 2.63 -3.92 -7.28
N GLU A 261 1.72 -3.55 -6.39
CA GLU A 261 1.36 -2.16 -6.07
C GLU A 261 1.63 -1.91 -4.60
N GLN A 262 2.48 -0.90 -4.30
CA GLN A 262 2.93 -0.60 -2.94
C GLN A 262 2.37 0.75 -2.48
N PRO A 263 1.23 0.77 -1.78
CA PRO A 263 0.54 1.99 -1.40
C PRO A 263 1.20 2.72 -0.23
N VAL A 264 0.99 4.03 -0.22
CA VAL A 264 1.32 4.95 0.86
C VAL A 264 0.05 5.53 1.44
N ALA A 265 0.00 5.75 2.75
CA ALA A 265 -1.09 6.47 3.40
C ALA A 265 -0.58 7.28 4.60
N VAL A 266 -1.23 8.38 4.88
CA VAL A 266 -1.07 9.15 6.12
C VAL A 266 -1.92 8.50 7.20
N VAL A 267 -1.38 8.35 8.40
CA VAL A 267 -2.09 7.77 9.54
C VAL A 267 -2.82 8.89 10.29
N ASP A 268 -4.05 9.15 9.90
CA ASP A 268 -4.84 10.31 10.31
C ASP A 268 -4.85 10.57 11.81
N ARG A 269 -5.15 9.53 12.59
CA ARG A 269 -5.24 9.64 14.04
C ARG A 269 -3.91 10.08 14.68
N VAL A 270 -2.80 9.63 14.11
CA VAL A 270 -1.47 9.95 14.64
C VAL A 270 -1.06 11.37 14.26
N VAL A 271 -1.22 11.74 12.98
CA VAL A 271 -0.81 13.08 12.51
C VAL A 271 -1.67 14.19 13.12
N ASP A 272 -2.96 13.92 13.41
CA ASP A 272 -3.83 14.87 14.11
C ASP A 272 -3.40 15.04 15.57
N LYS A 273 -3.14 13.93 16.28
CA LYS A 273 -2.62 13.93 17.66
C LYS A 273 -1.29 14.67 17.78
N ARG A 274 -0.39 14.48 16.80
CA ARG A 274 0.98 15.00 16.84
C ARG A 274 1.15 16.37 16.18
N GLY A 275 0.12 16.88 15.49
CA GLY A 275 0.19 18.13 14.72
C GLY A 275 1.13 18.06 13.51
N THR A 276 1.40 16.84 12.98
CA THR A 276 2.33 16.59 11.88
C THR A 276 1.65 16.49 10.52
N ARG A 277 0.31 16.63 10.44
CA ARG A 277 -0.48 16.41 9.23
C ARG A 277 0.08 17.10 7.99
N LYS A 278 0.34 18.41 8.08
CA LYS A 278 0.80 19.20 6.93
C LYS A 278 2.08 18.65 6.31
N VAL A 279 3.07 18.31 7.13
CA VAL A 279 4.35 17.79 6.66
C VAL A 279 4.25 16.33 6.23
N ALA A 280 3.41 15.52 6.89
CA ALA A 280 3.18 14.12 6.52
C ALA A 280 2.51 14.00 5.14
N GLU A 281 1.47 14.80 4.89
CA GLU A 281 0.82 14.87 3.57
C GLU A 281 1.75 15.44 2.49
N ALA A 282 2.56 16.45 2.81
CA ALA A 282 3.56 16.96 1.89
C ALA A 282 4.60 15.90 1.54
N PHE A 283 5.05 15.10 2.51
CA PHE A 283 5.96 13.98 2.28
C PHE A 283 5.30 12.90 1.42
N ALA A 284 4.06 12.52 1.70
CA ALA A 284 3.35 11.52 0.91
C ALA A 284 3.19 11.97 -0.57
N ARG A 285 2.89 13.25 -0.80
CA ARG A 285 2.85 13.84 -2.16
C ARG A 285 4.24 13.90 -2.81
N TYR A 286 5.29 14.14 -2.03
CA TYR A 286 6.66 14.20 -2.53
C TYR A 286 7.11 12.91 -3.23
N LEU A 287 6.59 11.75 -2.82
CA LEU A 287 6.91 10.47 -3.43
C LEU A 287 6.57 10.38 -4.92
N TYR A 288 5.72 11.27 -5.42
CA TYR A 288 5.34 11.36 -6.84
C TYR A 288 6.12 12.44 -7.61
N THR A 289 7.05 13.16 -6.96
CA THR A 289 7.89 14.13 -7.65
C THR A 289 8.94 13.46 -8.55
N PRO A 290 9.42 14.14 -9.60
CA PRO A 290 10.50 13.59 -10.43
C PRO A 290 11.73 13.18 -9.63
N THR A 291 12.09 13.92 -8.59
CA THR A 291 13.21 13.60 -7.69
C THR A 291 13.00 12.26 -6.99
N ALA A 292 11.87 12.08 -6.31
CA ALA A 292 11.58 10.84 -5.60
C ALA A 292 11.44 9.64 -6.55
N GLN A 293 10.79 9.84 -7.71
CA GLN A 293 10.60 8.79 -8.70
C GLN A 293 11.92 8.31 -9.32
N LYS A 294 12.88 9.21 -9.58
CA LYS A 294 14.24 8.84 -10.02
C LYS A 294 14.95 8.01 -8.95
N ILE A 295 14.91 8.44 -7.68
CA ILE A 295 15.50 7.67 -6.59
C ILE A 295 14.87 6.27 -6.51
N PHE A 296 13.55 6.16 -6.60
CA PHE A 296 12.88 4.87 -6.62
C PHE A 296 13.36 3.99 -7.76
N VAL A 297 13.48 4.53 -8.99
CA VAL A 297 13.99 3.79 -10.16
C VAL A 297 15.44 3.31 -9.92
N ASP A 298 16.30 4.17 -9.39
CA ASP A 298 17.70 3.83 -9.12
C ASP A 298 17.86 2.78 -8.02
N LYS A 299 16.85 2.66 -7.14
CA LYS A 299 16.77 1.59 -6.14
C LYS A 299 15.98 0.35 -6.62
N GLY A 300 15.57 0.31 -7.88
CA GLY A 300 14.95 -0.85 -8.51
C GLY A 300 13.43 -0.93 -8.38
N PHE A 301 12.75 0.17 -8.08
CA PHE A 301 11.29 0.26 -8.12
C PHE A 301 10.81 0.74 -9.48
N ARG A 302 9.72 0.18 -9.98
CA ARG A 302 9.07 0.61 -11.21
C ARG A 302 8.23 1.86 -10.94
N PRO A 303 8.50 2.97 -11.66
CA PRO A 303 7.84 4.25 -11.40
C PRO A 303 6.41 4.28 -11.92
N VAL A 304 5.62 5.24 -11.40
CA VAL A 304 4.22 5.42 -11.80
C VAL A 304 3.98 6.72 -12.55
N THR A 305 4.84 7.73 -12.38
CA THR A 305 4.69 9.02 -13.08
C THR A 305 5.26 8.99 -14.50
N PRO A 306 4.79 9.87 -15.41
CA PRO A 306 5.31 9.96 -16.77
C PRO A 306 6.83 10.20 -16.82
N GLU A 307 7.35 11.13 -16.00
CA GLU A 307 8.77 11.47 -15.92
C GLU A 307 9.59 10.30 -15.37
N GLY A 308 9.07 9.62 -14.34
CA GLY A 308 9.68 8.43 -13.80
C GLY A 308 9.76 7.29 -14.82
N LYS A 309 8.67 7.07 -15.58
CA LYS A 309 8.62 6.07 -16.66
C LYS A 309 9.60 6.40 -17.80
N ALA A 310 9.71 7.67 -18.17
CA ALA A 310 10.70 8.10 -19.16
C ALA A 310 12.13 7.82 -18.67
N TYR A 311 12.43 8.14 -17.41
CA TYR A 311 13.75 7.87 -16.80
C TYR A 311 14.05 6.37 -16.68
N ALA A 312 13.02 5.54 -16.51
CA ALA A 312 13.15 4.09 -16.35
C ALA A 312 13.25 3.32 -17.68
N ARG A 313 13.16 4.00 -18.83
CA ARG A 313 13.16 3.34 -20.14
C ARG A 313 14.40 2.45 -20.31
N GLY A 314 14.17 1.17 -20.62
CA GLY A 314 15.22 0.16 -20.81
C GLY A 314 15.87 -0.36 -19.51
N LYS A 315 15.48 0.13 -18.33
CA LYS A 315 16.08 -0.30 -17.06
C LYS A 315 15.44 -1.57 -16.45
N PHE A 316 14.23 -1.92 -16.87
CA PHE A 316 13.48 -3.06 -16.33
C PHE A 316 13.08 -4.03 -17.45
N PRO A 317 13.21 -5.35 -17.24
CA PRO A 317 12.68 -6.34 -18.16
C PRO A 317 11.15 -6.22 -18.32
N THR A 318 10.67 -6.60 -19.49
CA THR A 318 9.23 -6.67 -19.77
C THR A 318 8.68 -8.07 -19.52
N ALA A 319 7.40 -8.15 -19.12
CA ALA A 319 6.64 -9.38 -19.03
C ALA A 319 5.16 -9.07 -19.29
N SER A 320 4.36 -10.10 -19.52
CA SER A 320 2.90 -9.97 -19.46
C SER A 320 2.49 -9.86 -18.00
N PHE A 321 1.98 -8.69 -17.61
CA PHE A 321 1.61 -8.44 -16.21
C PHE A 321 0.10 -8.55 -16.00
N PHE A 322 -0.29 -9.24 -14.95
CA PHE A 322 -1.62 -9.17 -14.37
C PHE A 322 -1.57 -8.41 -13.04
N LYS A 323 -2.74 -8.01 -12.53
CA LYS A 323 -2.90 -7.24 -11.30
C LYS A 323 -3.74 -7.98 -10.26
N VAL A 324 -3.69 -7.51 -9.02
CA VAL A 324 -4.54 -8.04 -7.94
C VAL A 324 -6.04 -7.90 -8.26
N GLY A 325 -6.43 -6.87 -9.03
CA GLY A 325 -7.79 -6.70 -9.52
C GLY A 325 -8.33 -7.90 -10.31
N ASP A 326 -7.46 -8.59 -11.02
CA ASP A 326 -7.80 -9.79 -11.78
C ASP A 326 -8.18 -11.01 -10.90
N PHE A 327 -7.99 -10.90 -9.59
CA PHE A 327 -8.37 -11.88 -8.57
C PHE A 327 -9.46 -11.35 -7.62
N GLY A 328 -10.23 -10.32 -8.04
CA GLY A 328 -11.25 -9.68 -7.20
C GLY A 328 -10.70 -8.67 -6.19
N GLY A 329 -9.49 -8.17 -6.43
CA GLY A 329 -8.82 -7.22 -5.52
C GLY A 329 -8.36 -7.87 -4.20
N TRP A 330 -7.82 -7.06 -3.30
CA TRP A 330 -7.30 -7.58 -2.03
C TRP A 330 -8.38 -8.17 -1.11
N GLY A 331 -9.64 -7.71 -1.21
CA GLY A 331 -10.75 -8.31 -0.46
C GLY A 331 -10.97 -9.77 -0.85
N GLY A 332 -11.08 -10.04 -2.15
CA GLY A 332 -11.22 -11.40 -2.69
C GLY A 332 -9.98 -12.26 -2.42
N VAL A 333 -8.78 -11.67 -2.61
CA VAL A 333 -7.50 -12.34 -2.35
C VAL A 333 -7.35 -12.75 -0.88
N ASP A 334 -7.61 -11.85 0.07
CA ASP A 334 -7.52 -12.17 1.50
C ASP A 334 -8.55 -13.24 1.89
N GLN A 335 -9.79 -13.12 1.41
CA GLN A 335 -10.83 -14.11 1.70
C GLN A 335 -10.47 -15.51 1.16
N LYS A 336 -10.03 -15.59 -0.10
CA LYS A 336 -9.75 -16.86 -0.78
C LYS A 336 -8.45 -17.49 -0.33
N PHE A 337 -7.37 -16.71 -0.24
CA PHE A 337 -6.03 -17.27 -0.12
C PHE A 337 -5.45 -17.19 1.30
N PHE A 338 -5.59 -16.06 2.00
CA PHE A 338 -4.81 -15.78 3.21
C PHE A 338 -5.63 -15.67 4.49
N GLY A 339 -6.97 -15.70 4.41
CA GLY A 339 -7.88 -15.80 5.55
C GLY A 339 -7.68 -17.10 6.31
N LYS A 340 -8.26 -17.19 7.51
CA LYS A 340 -8.23 -18.42 8.32
C LYS A 340 -8.83 -19.59 7.54
N GLY A 341 -8.06 -20.68 7.39
CA GLY A 341 -8.47 -21.85 6.60
C GLY A 341 -8.48 -21.62 5.09
N GLY A 342 -7.94 -20.51 4.60
CA GLY A 342 -7.80 -20.21 3.17
C GLY A 342 -6.84 -21.13 2.44
N VAL A 343 -6.69 -20.90 1.14
CA VAL A 343 -5.87 -21.76 0.26
C VAL A 343 -4.44 -21.89 0.76
N TRP A 344 -3.86 -20.82 1.29
CA TRP A 344 -2.52 -20.84 1.87
C TRP A 344 -2.42 -21.83 3.05
N ASP A 345 -3.35 -21.77 4.00
CA ASP A 345 -3.32 -22.66 5.17
C ASP A 345 -3.44 -24.14 4.75
N GLN A 346 -4.28 -24.42 3.75
CA GLN A 346 -4.47 -25.78 3.21
C GLN A 346 -3.23 -26.29 2.48
N ILE A 347 -2.57 -25.44 1.68
CA ILE A 347 -1.34 -25.76 0.97
C ILE A 347 -0.21 -25.99 1.96
N PHE A 348 -0.05 -25.07 2.91
CA PHE A 348 1.01 -25.14 3.92
C PHE A 348 0.93 -26.42 4.75
N ALA A 349 -0.28 -26.81 5.18
CA ALA A 349 -0.50 -28.07 5.90
C ALA A 349 -0.13 -29.33 5.09
N LYS A 350 -0.24 -29.28 3.75
CA LYS A 350 0.11 -30.41 2.85
C LYS A 350 1.58 -30.39 2.42
N SER A 351 2.26 -29.27 2.58
CA SER A 351 3.67 -29.09 2.18
C SER A 351 4.65 -29.42 3.31
N ARG A 352 4.16 -29.63 4.53
CA ARG A 352 4.91 -30.02 5.74
C ARG A 352 4.53 -31.43 6.14
#